data_e6c3616845a65f9225a7c9780a67edbb
#
_entry.id   e6c3616845a65f9225a7c9780a67edbb
#
_cell.length_a   1.000
_cell.length_b   1.000
_cell.length_c   1.000
_cell.angle_alpha   90.00
_cell.angle_beta   90.00
_cell.angle_gamma   90.00
#
_symmetry.space_group_name_H-M   'P 1'
#
loop_
_entity.id
_entity.type
_entity.pdbx_description
1 polymer ?
#
loop_
_entity_poly.entity_id
_entity_poly.type
_entity_poly.pdbx_seq_one_letter_code
_entity_poly.pdbx_strand_id
1 'polypeptide(L)'
;MEKLLFGISGLPIGEEGQKFNYATGIEYLKKIGLEAMELPFVRSVNVTAKNRDKIIEAKEKNDFYLSAHGSYFINLNAEEEEKKEKSIERILKGAEALKSVGGRSLVFHPGFYLKASKEEALEEIKKNLKKLPYEVVDYRLETP
;
A
#
# COMPACT_ATOMS: atom_id res chain seq x y z
N MET A 1 22.05 -11.49 5.38
CA MET A 1 21.84 -10.58 4.23
C MET A 1 20.40 -10.74 3.76
N GLU A 2 19.68 -9.64 3.69
CA GLU A 2 18.31 -9.67 3.19
C GLU A 2 18.30 -10.09 1.71
N LYS A 3 17.41 -11.01 1.38
CA LYS A 3 17.24 -11.49 0.02
C LYS A 3 16.46 -10.47 -0.80
N LEU A 4 16.89 -10.20 -2.03
CA LEU A 4 16.11 -9.42 -2.97
C LEU A 4 14.89 -10.24 -3.42
N LEU A 5 13.70 -9.66 -3.29
CA LEU A 5 12.44 -10.27 -3.70
C LEU A 5 11.93 -9.62 -4.99
N PHE A 6 11.40 -10.43 -5.88
CA PHE A 6 10.75 -9.97 -7.12
C PHE A 6 9.25 -10.18 -7.05
N GLY A 7 8.50 -9.23 -7.55
CA GLY A 7 7.04 -9.26 -7.52
C GLY A 7 6.40 -8.37 -8.55
N ILE A 8 5.08 -8.25 -8.47
CA ILE A 8 4.28 -7.38 -9.33
C ILE A 8 3.38 -6.47 -8.51
N SER A 9 2.92 -5.39 -9.10
CA SER A 9 1.85 -4.57 -8.56
C SER A 9 0.50 -5.03 -9.14
N GLY A 10 -0.47 -5.27 -8.25
CA GLY A 10 -1.79 -5.76 -8.61
C GLY A 10 -1.86 -7.26 -8.86
N LEU A 11 -3.01 -7.70 -9.37
CA LEU A 11 -3.25 -9.11 -9.66
C LEU A 11 -2.55 -9.56 -10.94
N PRO A 12 -2.09 -10.83 -11.01
CA PRO A 12 -1.54 -11.38 -12.25
C PRO A 12 -2.61 -11.46 -13.34
N ILE A 13 -2.19 -11.38 -14.59
CA ILE A 13 -3.08 -11.57 -15.75
C ILE A 13 -3.28 -13.06 -16.02
N GLY A 14 -2.22 -13.86 -15.90
CA GLY A 14 -2.25 -15.29 -16.18
C GLY A 14 -2.49 -15.62 -17.65
N GLU A 15 -3.06 -16.80 -17.89
CA GLU A 15 -3.48 -17.24 -19.22
C GLU A 15 -4.88 -16.69 -19.57
N GLU A 16 -5.25 -16.77 -20.83
CA GLU A 16 -6.55 -16.29 -21.30
C GLU A 16 -7.72 -16.93 -20.50
N GLY A 17 -8.62 -16.08 -20.01
CA GLY A 17 -9.78 -16.52 -19.22
C GLY A 17 -9.50 -16.78 -17.73
N GLN A 18 -8.26 -16.75 -17.28
CA GLN A 18 -7.96 -16.86 -15.85
C GLN A 18 -8.39 -15.61 -15.10
N LYS A 19 -8.99 -15.81 -13.93
CA LYS A 19 -9.35 -14.76 -12.98
C LYS A 19 -8.72 -15.04 -11.63
N PHE A 20 -8.14 -14.01 -11.03
CA PHE A 20 -7.48 -14.11 -9.74
C PHE A 20 -8.16 -13.21 -8.72
N ASN A 21 -8.20 -13.68 -7.48
CA ASN A 21 -8.29 -12.84 -6.29
C ASN A 21 -6.89 -12.77 -5.65
N TYR A 22 -6.74 -12.06 -4.55
CA TYR A 22 -5.42 -11.93 -3.92
C TYR A 22 -4.85 -13.26 -3.46
N ALA A 23 -5.66 -14.13 -2.86
CA ALA A 23 -5.18 -15.42 -2.39
C ALA A 23 -4.72 -16.31 -3.55
N THR A 24 -5.52 -16.47 -4.59
CA THR A 24 -5.16 -17.26 -5.78
C THR A 24 -4.05 -16.61 -6.59
N GLY A 25 -3.97 -15.27 -6.59
CA GLY A 25 -2.87 -14.53 -7.18
C GLY A 25 -1.53 -14.82 -6.52
N ILE A 26 -1.48 -14.85 -5.19
CA ILE A 26 -0.28 -15.21 -4.42
C ILE A 26 0.17 -16.64 -4.78
N GLU A 27 -0.73 -17.60 -4.80
CA GLU A 27 -0.44 -18.98 -5.18
C GLU A 27 0.16 -19.08 -6.60
N TYR A 28 -0.46 -18.39 -7.55
CA TYR A 28 0.01 -18.37 -8.93
C TYR A 28 1.39 -17.72 -9.06
N LEU A 29 1.59 -16.54 -8.44
CA LEU A 29 2.86 -15.83 -8.47
C LEU A 29 4.00 -16.66 -7.88
N LYS A 30 3.75 -17.33 -6.76
CA LYS A 30 4.73 -18.23 -6.16
C LYS A 30 5.09 -19.38 -7.09
N LYS A 31 4.11 -19.98 -7.76
CA LYS A 31 4.31 -21.06 -8.72
C LYS A 31 5.22 -20.64 -9.88
N ILE A 32 5.13 -19.42 -10.36
CA ILE A 32 5.99 -18.90 -11.44
C ILE A 32 7.30 -18.26 -10.95
N GLY A 33 7.61 -18.39 -9.66
CA GLY A 33 8.90 -17.99 -9.09
C GLY A 33 8.96 -16.56 -8.55
N LEU A 34 7.83 -15.86 -8.40
CA LEU A 34 7.75 -14.56 -7.76
C LEU A 34 7.45 -14.71 -6.26
N GLU A 35 7.86 -13.72 -5.48
CA GLU A 35 7.82 -13.81 -4.01
C GLU A 35 7.16 -12.58 -3.35
N ALA A 36 6.68 -11.63 -4.15
CA ALA A 36 6.08 -10.41 -3.64
C ALA A 36 4.92 -9.90 -4.51
N MET A 37 4.00 -9.19 -3.87
CA MET A 37 2.92 -8.48 -4.56
C MET A 37 2.63 -7.17 -3.83
N GLU A 38 2.44 -6.11 -4.59
CA GLU A 38 1.91 -4.85 -4.09
C GLU A 38 0.39 -4.80 -4.27
N LEU A 39 -0.34 -4.65 -3.16
CA LEU A 39 -1.80 -4.52 -3.17
C LEU A 39 -2.19 -3.10 -3.61
N PRO A 40 -3.02 -2.94 -4.66
CA PRO A 40 -3.37 -1.62 -5.18
C PRO A 40 -4.55 -1.02 -4.41
N PHE A 41 -4.28 -0.36 -3.28
CA PHE A 41 -5.28 0.40 -2.52
C PHE A 41 -5.56 1.79 -3.09
N VAL A 42 -5.24 1.99 -4.35
CA VAL A 42 -5.19 3.30 -5.01
C VAL A 42 -6.53 4.04 -5.06
N ARG A 43 -7.63 3.33 -5.21
CA ARG A 43 -9.00 3.90 -5.20
C ARG A 43 -9.77 3.51 -3.96
N SER A 44 -9.53 2.30 -3.45
CA SER A 44 -10.18 1.78 -2.26
C SER A 44 -9.34 0.68 -1.63
N VAL A 45 -9.50 0.51 -0.33
CA VAL A 45 -8.91 -0.61 0.40
C VAL A 45 -9.78 -1.85 0.15
N ASN A 46 -9.23 -2.82 -0.57
CA ASN A 46 -9.92 -4.04 -0.98
C ASN A 46 -9.50 -5.31 -0.21
N VAL A 47 -8.88 -5.13 0.95
CA VAL A 47 -8.78 -6.14 1.99
C VAL A 47 -9.99 -5.96 2.92
N THR A 48 -10.82 -6.98 3.02
CA THR A 48 -12.09 -6.97 3.75
C THR A 48 -12.20 -8.17 4.68
N ALA A 49 -13.17 -8.18 5.59
CA ALA A 49 -13.44 -9.33 6.43
C ALA A 49 -13.71 -10.62 5.65
N LYS A 50 -14.21 -10.50 4.40
CA LYS A 50 -14.53 -11.67 3.55
C LYS A 50 -13.32 -12.36 2.93
N ASN A 51 -12.25 -11.61 2.64
CA ASN A 51 -11.08 -12.14 1.95
C ASN A 51 -9.81 -12.19 2.81
N ARG A 52 -9.80 -11.53 3.96
CA ARG A 52 -8.62 -11.42 4.84
C ARG A 52 -7.99 -12.75 5.18
N ASP A 53 -8.77 -13.68 5.71
CA ASP A 53 -8.24 -14.97 6.19
C ASP A 53 -7.62 -15.79 5.07
N LYS A 54 -8.21 -15.76 3.87
CA LYS A 54 -7.68 -16.45 2.68
C LYS A 54 -6.37 -15.82 2.20
N ILE A 55 -6.23 -14.50 2.31
CA ILE A 55 -4.99 -13.80 1.97
C ILE A 55 -3.89 -14.19 2.97
N ILE A 56 -4.20 -14.18 4.27
CA ILE A 56 -3.26 -14.59 5.33
C ILE A 56 -2.78 -16.01 5.08
N GLU A 57 -3.70 -16.94 4.87
CA GLU A 57 -3.39 -18.36 4.62
C GLU A 57 -2.45 -18.52 3.41
N ALA A 58 -2.79 -17.91 2.27
CA ALA A 58 -1.98 -17.99 1.06
C ALA A 58 -0.58 -17.35 1.26
N LYS A 59 -0.52 -16.21 1.95
CA LYS A 59 0.73 -15.53 2.26
C LYS A 59 1.65 -16.39 3.14
N GLU A 60 1.12 -16.94 4.22
CA GLU A 60 1.90 -17.75 5.18
C GLU A 60 2.38 -19.04 4.56
N LYS A 61 1.49 -19.77 3.87
CA LYS A 61 1.80 -21.02 3.17
C LYS A 61 2.93 -20.86 2.15
N ASN A 62 2.99 -19.72 1.47
CA ASN A 62 3.96 -19.46 0.41
C ASN A 62 5.19 -18.65 0.85
N ASP A 63 5.27 -18.27 2.11
CA ASP A 63 6.29 -17.31 2.60
C ASP A 63 6.40 -16.11 1.66
N PHE A 64 5.27 -15.42 1.49
CA PHE A 64 5.11 -14.39 0.46
C PHE A 64 5.12 -12.99 1.06
N TYR A 65 5.76 -12.04 0.38
CA TYR A 65 5.85 -10.65 0.83
C TYR A 65 4.69 -9.82 0.25
N LEU A 66 4.04 -9.05 1.12
CA LEU A 66 3.01 -8.10 0.73
C LEU A 66 3.40 -6.67 1.10
N SER A 67 3.28 -5.79 0.12
CA SER A 67 3.23 -4.35 0.29
C SER A 67 1.89 -3.81 -0.24
N ALA A 68 1.65 -2.53 -0.11
CA ALA A 68 0.49 -1.89 -0.73
C ALA A 68 0.84 -0.50 -1.24
N HIS A 69 0.18 -0.07 -2.29
CA HIS A 69 0.18 1.32 -2.73
C HIS A 69 -1.08 2.02 -2.19
N GLY A 70 -0.87 3.12 -1.49
CA GLY A 70 -1.94 3.90 -0.87
C GLY A 70 -2.77 4.68 -1.88
N SER A 71 -3.81 5.33 -1.37
CA SER A 71 -4.78 6.07 -2.16
C SER A 71 -4.14 7.20 -3.00
N TYR A 72 -4.59 7.36 -4.23
CA TYR A 72 -4.25 8.51 -5.08
C TYR A 72 -4.79 9.85 -4.55
N PHE A 73 -5.74 9.81 -3.62
CA PHE A 73 -6.36 11.01 -3.04
C PHE A 73 -5.60 11.56 -1.83
N ILE A 74 -4.45 10.99 -1.48
CA ILE A 74 -3.59 11.48 -0.41
C ILE A 74 -2.92 12.77 -0.86
N ASN A 75 -3.06 13.82 -0.06
CA ASN A 75 -2.33 15.08 -0.23
C ASN A 75 -2.07 15.71 1.14
N LEU A 76 -0.90 15.49 1.70
CA LEU A 76 -0.48 16.05 2.99
C LEU A 76 -0.09 17.52 2.91
N ASN A 77 -0.08 18.11 1.72
CA ASN A 77 0.11 19.54 1.46
C ASN A 77 -1.18 20.22 0.99
N ALA A 78 -2.34 19.65 1.27
CA ALA A 78 -3.61 20.29 0.92
C ALA A 78 -3.76 21.66 1.62
N GLU A 79 -4.42 22.61 0.97
CA GLU A 79 -4.66 23.94 1.55
C GLU A 79 -5.65 23.89 2.71
N GLU A 80 -6.65 23.01 2.62
CA GLU A 80 -7.70 22.83 3.63
C GLU A 80 -7.30 21.80 4.67
N GLU A 81 -7.39 22.14 5.95
CA GLU A 81 -7.06 21.23 7.07
C GLU A 81 -7.88 19.93 7.03
N GLU A 82 -9.17 20.02 6.71
CA GLU A 82 -10.03 18.84 6.56
C GLU A 82 -9.51 17.86 5.51
N LYS A 83 -8.95 18.35 4.41
CA LYS A 83 -8.37 17.50 3.35
C LYS A 83 -7.07 16.82 3.80
N LYS A 84 -6.27 17.49 4.63
CA LYS A 84 -5.09 16.88 5.25
C LYS A 84 -5.49 15.76 6.22
N GLU A 85 -6.47 16.01 7.07
CA GLU A 85 -6.99 15.02 8.01
C GLU A 85 -7.54 13.78 7.28
N LYS A 86 -8.34 13.96 6.23
CA LYS A 86 -8.81 12.89 5.35
C LYS A 86 -7.67 12.12 4.68
N SER A 87 -6.59 12.80 4.32
CA SER A 87 -5.40 12.15 3.76
C SER A 87 -4.72 11.25 4.79
N ILE A 88 -4.57 11.71 6.02
CA ILE A 88 -4.05 10.90 7.13
C ILE A 88 -4.94 9.70 7.39
N GLU A 89 -6.26 9.87 7.44
CA GLU A 89 -7.21 8.77 7.59
C GLU A 89 -7.08 7.71 6.48
N ARG A 90 -6.89 8.14 5.23
CA ARG A 90 -6.66 7.23 4.10
C ARG A 90 -5.37 6.43 4.25
N ILE A 91 -4.29 7.08 4.70
CA ILE A 91 -3.02 6.40 4.98
C ILE A 91 -3.21 5.37 6.07
N LEU A 92 -3.83 5.73 7.19
CA LEU A 92 -4.06 4.84 8.32
C LEU A 92 -4.95 3.65 7.96
N LYS A 93 -6.02 3.88 7.22
CA LYS A 93 -6.90 2.82 6.73
C LYS A 93 -6.16 1.82 5.85
N GLY A 94 -5.32 2.30 4.95
CA GLY A 94 -4.46 1.45 4.12
C GLY A 94 -3.43 0.67 4.95
N ALA A 95 -2.78 1.34 5.90
CA ALA A 95 -1.78 0.75 6.78
C ALA A 95 -2.37 -0.36 7.67
N GLU A 96 -3.51 -0.12 8.29
CA GLU A 96 -4.20 -1.09 9.13
C GLU A 96 -4.67 -2.32 8.34
N ALA A 97 -5.23 -2.10 7.15
CA ALA A 97 -5.65 -3.17 6.27
C ALA A 97 -4.45 -4.02 5.81
N LEU A 98 -3.35 -3.40 5.44
CA LEU A 98 -2.13 -4.09 5.06
C LEU A 98 -1.55 -4.90 6.23
N LYS A 99 -1.45 -4.29 7.41
CA LYS A 99 -0.99 -4.96 8.64
C LYS A 99 -1.87 -6.17 8.97
N SER A 100 -3.17 -6.07 8.77
CA SER A 100 -4.13 -7.14 9.07
C SER A 100 -3.90 -8.42 8.26
N VAL A 101 -3.22 -8.33 7.13
CA VAL A 101 -2.82 -9.49 6.30
C VAL A 101 -1.32 -9.78 6.37
N GLY A 102 -0.62 -9.19 7.32
CA GLY A 102 0.81 -9.40 7.52
C GLY A 102 1.71 -8.70 6.50
N GLY A 103 1.19 -7.71 5.79
CA GLY A 103 1.98 -6.86 4.91
C GLY A 103 2.85 -5.87 5.69
N ARG A 104 3.89 -5.33 5.04
CA ARG A 104 4.92 -4.56 5.74
C ARG A 104 5.07 -3.12 5.30
N SER A 105 5.01 -2.84 4.01
CA SER A 105 5.32 -1.50 3.48
C SER A 105 4.13 -0.90 2.76
N LEU A 106 3.71 0.29 3.18
CA LEU A 106 2.72 1.11 2.49
C LEU A 106 3.43 2.22 1.73
N VAL A 107 3.33 2.21 0.41
CA VAL A 107 3.89 3.20 -0.51
C VAL A 107 2.80 4.20 -0.88
N PHE A 108 3.11 5.48 -0.91
CA PHE A 108 2.15 6.50 -1.37
C PHE A 108 2.85 7.78 -1.83
N HIS A 109 2.18 8.55 -2.67
CA HIS A 109 2.57 9.90 -3.03
C HIS A 109 2.17 10.85 -1.89
N PRO A 110 3.10 11.59 -1.27
CA PRO A 110 2.79 12.35 -0.06
C PRO A 110 1.96 13.60 -0.32
N GLY A 111 1.96 14.14 -1.54
CA GLY A 111 1.19 15.32 -1.88
C GLY A 111 1.65 16.01 -3.15
N PHE A 112 1.07 17.19 -3.38
CA PHE A 112 1.32 18.03 -4.53
C PHE A 112 1.78 19.41 -4.08
N TYR A 113 2.55 20.11 -4.91
CA TYR A 113 3.01 21.46 -4.60
C TYR A 113 1.87 22.48 -4.52
N LEU A 114 0.87 22.37 -5.39
CA LEU A 114 -0.21 23.33 -5.54
C LEU A 114 0.37 24.75 -5.77
N LYS A 115 0.03 25.70 -4.87
CA LYS A 115 0.56 27.07 -4.90
C LYS A 115 1.79 27.27 -4.01
N ALA A 116 2.19 26.24 -3.24
CA ALA A 116 3.32 26.32 -2.33
C ALA A 116 4.66 26.21 -3.07
N SER A 117 5.70 26.82 -2.51
CA SER A 117 7.07 26.54 -2.92
C SER A 117 7.46 25.11 -2.55
N LYS A 118 8.58 24.63 -3.09
CA LYS A 118 9.10 23.28 -2.74
C LYS A 118 9.42 23.18 -1.25
N GLU A 119 9.98 24.21 -0.70
CA GLU A 119 10.37 24.30 0.71
C GLU A 119 9.14 24.30 1.62
N GLU A 120 8.13 25.08 1.31
CA GLU A 120 6.86 25.14 2.05
C GLU A 120 6.13 23.80 2.00
N ALA A 121 6.03 23.19 0.82
CA ALA A 121 5.42 21.87 0.65
C ALA A 121 6.16 20.79 1.44
N LEU A 122 7.49 20.81 1.42
CA LEU A 122 8.31 19.86 2.18
C LEU A 122 8.06 19.97 3.69
N GLU A 123 8.02 21.17 4.23
CA GLU A 123 7.81 21.38 5.68
C GLU A 123 6.38 20.97 6.10
N GLU A 124 5.38 21.28 5.29
CA GLU A 124 3.99 20.88 5.58
C GLU A 124 3.81 19.35 5.53
N ILE A 125 4.39 18.70 4.53
CA ILE A 125 4.38 17.25 4.41
C ILE A 125 5.09 16.59 5.60
N LYS A 126 6.27 17.06 5.97
CA LYS A 126 7.00 16.58 7.15
C LYS A 126 6.18 16.68 8.42
N LYS A 127 5.53 17.82 8.64
CA LYS A 127 4.67 18.06 9.80
C LYS A 127 3.54 17.03 9.87
N ASN A 128 2.89 16.75 8.76
CA ASN A 128 1.78 15.81 8.69
C ASN A 128 2.24 14.35 8.77
N LEU A 129 3.39 13.99 8.20
CA LEU A 129 3.98 12.66 8.34
C LEU A 129 4.28 12.28 9.80
N LYS A 130 4.67 13.26 10.63
CA LYS A 130 4.93 13.03 12.06
C LYS A 130 3.70 12.61 12.86
N LYS A 131 2.51 12.79 12.32
CA LYS A 131 1.24 12.34 12.93
C LYS A 131 0.96 10.86 12.72
N LEU A 132 1.72 10.16 11.85
CA LEU A 132 1.52 8.75 11.57
C LEU A 132 2.14 7.86 12.64
N PRO A 133 1.47 6.79 13.08
CA PRO A 133 2.04 5.79 13.99
C PRO A 133 2.99 4.88 13.23
N TYR A 134 4.28 5.00 13.48
CA TYR A 134 5.34 4.28 12.75
C TYR A 134 5.37 2.76 13.03
N GLU A 135 4.76 2.32 14.12
CA GLU A 135 4.70 0.90 14.50
C GLU A 135 3.64 0.08 13.74
N VAL A 136 2.83 0.72 12.93
CA VAL A 136 1.78 0.01 12.17
C VAL A 136 2.39 -0.72 10.98
N VAL A 137 3.05 0.02 10.09
CA VAL A 137 3.78 -0.50 8.93
C VAL A 137 4.95 0.44 8.60
N ASP A 138 5.83 0.02 7.70
CA ASP A 138 6.84 0.89 7.10
C ASP A 138 6.17 1.80 6.07
N TYR A 139 6.21 3.10 6.29
CA TYR A 139 5.73 4.09 5.32
C TYR A 139 6.84 4.42 4.32
N ARG A 140 6.51 4.34 3.03
CA ARG A 140 7.42 4.64 1.93
C ARG A 140 6.83 5.74 1.06
N LEU A 141 7.65 6.73 0.74
CA LEU A 141 7.23 7.85 -0.10
C LEU A 141 7.70 7.63 -1.53
N GLU A 142 6.81 7.85 -2.47
CA GLU A 142 7.10 7.82 -3.89
C GLU A 142 6.87 9.22 -4.48
N THR A 143 7.83 9.69 -5.26
CA THR A 143 7.68 10.93 -6.03
C THR A 143 6.87 10.66 -7.29
N PRO A 144 5.92 11.54 -7.63
CA PRO A 144 5.13 11.40 -8.84
C PRO A 144 5.97 11.59 -10.10
#